data_8780e4edc6f4c6fdc7c6c140bdcd090e
#
_entry.id   8780e4edc6f4c6fdc7c6c140bdcd090e
#
_cell.length_a   1.000
_cell.length_b   1.000
_cell.length_c   1.000
_cell.angle_alpha   90.00
_cell.angle_beta   90.00
_cell.angle_gamma   90.00
#
_symmetry.space_group_name_H-M   'P 1'
#
loop_
_entity.id
_entity.type
_entity.pdbx_description
1 polymer ?
#
loop_
_entity_poly.entity_id
_entity_poly.type
_entity_poly.pdbx_seq_one_letter_code
_entity_poly.pdbx_strand_id
1 'polypeptide(L)'
;MHHLSAEMQKCVDECLRCYSVCLRMAMTHCLEVGGEHVAPPHFRLMMACAEICRTSAHFMLIGSEHHKHTCAECAEICEQCARDCERLGDMQECVDACRRCAESCRKMAA
;
A
#
# COMPACT_ATOMS: atom_id res chain seq x y z
N MET A 1 -14.03 -21.91 -15.03
CA MET A 1 -13.41 -20.60 -14.97
C MET A 1 -13.21 -20.21 -13.53
N HIS A 2 -12.03 -19.69 -13.20
CA HIS A 2 -11.71 -19.30 -11.84
C HIS A 2 -11.89 -17.78 -11.67
N HIS A 3 -12.66 -17.42 -10.66
CA HIS A 3 -12.85 -16.03 -10.28
C HIS A 3 -12.31 -15.82 -8.88
N LEU A 4 -11.78 -14.64 -8.64
CA LEU A 4 -11.41 -14.27 -7.29
C LEU A 4 -12.69 -14.11 -6.47
N SER A 5 -12.63 -14.41 -5.17
CA SER A 5 -13.74 -14.09 -4.28
C SER A 5 -13.93 -12.57 -4.27
N ALA A 6 -15.12 -12.13 -3.90
CA ALA A 6 -15.42 -10.68 -3.80
C ALA A 6 -14.44 -10.00 -2.84
N GLU A 7 -14.10 -10.67 -1.74
CA GLU A 7 -13.18 -10.13 -0.74
C GLU A 7 -11.76 -10.03 -1.28
N MET A 8 -11.30 -11.03 -2.02
CA MET A 8 -9.97 -10.99 -2.63
C MET A 8 -9.89 -9.94 -3.74
N GLN A 9 -10.95 -9.83 -4.57
CA GLN A 9 -10.99 -8.79 -5.59
C GLN A 9 -10.92 -7.40 -4.97
N LYS A 10 -11.65 -7.19 -3.88
CA LYS A 10 -11.58 -5.93 -3.15
C LYS A 10 -10.16 -5.65 -2.67
N CYS A 11 -9.48 -6.67 -2.13
CA CYS A 11 -8.11 -6.49 -1.67
C CYS A 11 -7.17 -6.15 -2.81
N VAL A 12 -7.31 -6.79 -3.97
CA VAL A 12 -6.54 -6.46 -5.18
C VAL A 12 -6.76 -4.98 -5.54
N ASP A 13 -8.01 -4.56 -5.56
CA ASP A 13 -8.35 -3.18 -5.93
C ASP A 13 -7.76 -2.17 -4.95
N GLU A 14 -7.84 -2.46 -3.65
CA GLU A 14 -7.26 -1.59 -2.62
C GLU A 14 -5.73 -1.55 -2.71
N CYS A 15 -5.09 -2.69 -2.99
CA CYS A 15 -3.63 -2.75 -3.17
C CYS A 15 -3.20 -1.92 -4.38
N LEU A 16 -3.88 -2.05 -5.51
CA LEU A 16 -3.53 -1.31 -6.72
C LEU A 16 -3.78 0.19 -6.55
N ARG A 17 -4.86 0.55 -5.85
CA ARG A 17 -5.11 1.95 -5.51
C ARG A 17 -4.01 2.52 -4.62
N CYS A 18 -3.64 1.79 -3.58
CA CYS A 18 -2.59 2.24 -2.65
C CYS A 18 -1.25 2.38 -3.39
N TYR A 19 -0.91 1.42 -4.24
CA TYR A 19 0.27 1.50 -5.09
C TYR A 19 0.29 2.79 -5.90
N SER A 20 -0.81 3.06 -6.60
CA SER A 20 -0.93 4.22 -7.47
C SER A 20 -0.84 5.53 -6.68
N VAL A 21 -1.59 5.64 -5.58
CA VAL A 21 -1.65 6.86 -4.77
C VAL A 21 -0.29 7.14 -4.13
N CYS A 22 0.33 6.14 -3.49
CA CYS A 22 1.60 6.34 -2.80
C CYS A 22 2.72 6.70 -3.76
N LEU A 23 2.79 6.01 -4.89
CA LEU A 23 3.84 6.30 -5.88
C LEU A 23 3.67 7.70 -6.49
N ARG A 24 2.44 8.03 -6.89
CA ARG A 24 2.15 9.34 -7.46
C ARG A 24 2.45 10.47 -6.48
N MET A 25 2.01 10.31 -5.22
CA MET A 25 2.24 11.35 -4.21
C MET A 25 3.72 11.51 -3.87
N ALA A 26 4.47 10.41 -3.82
CA ALA A 26 5.92 10.50 -3.60
C ALA A 26 6.60 11.27 -4.72
N MET A 27 6.23 10.98 -5.96
CA MET A 27 6.88 11.57 -7.14
C MET A 27 6.43 13.00 -7.43
N THR A 28 5.29 13.43 -6.91
CA THR A 28 4.79 14.79 -7.11
C THR A 28 4.86 15.60 -5.83
N HIS A 29 3.93 15.38 -4.90
CA HIS A 29 3.80 16.16 -3.68
C HIS A 29 5.08 16.16 -2.84
N CYS A 30 5.62 14.98 -2.54
CA CYS A 30 6.80 14.88 -1.66
C CYS A 30 8.01 15.57 -2.28
N LEU A 31 8.26 15.35 -3.57
CA LEU A 31 9.39 15.98 -4.25
C LEU A 31 9.22 17.49 -4.37
N GLU A 32 8.00 17.97 -4.54
CA GLU A 32 7.73 19.41 -4.62
C GLU A 32 7.86 20.11 -3.27
N VAL A 33 7.33 19.50 -2.21
CA VAL A 33 7.40 20.06 -0.86
C VAL A 33 8.82 20.01 -0.32
N GLY A 34 9.52 18.90 -0.55
CA GLY A 34 10.89 18.72 -0.06
C GLY A 34 10.93 18.51 1.46
N GLY A 35 12.06 18.87 2.07
CA GLY A 35 12.23 18.76 3.51
C GLY A 35 11.98 17.35 4.03
N GLU A 36 11.17 17.26 5.08
CA GLU A 36 10.85 15.97 5.71
C GLU A 36 10.12 15.02 4.77
N HIS A 37 9.42 15.53 3.76
CA HIS A 37 8.72 14.69 2.79
C HIS A 37 9.67 13.90 1.89
N VAL A 38 10.93 14.32 1.78
CA VAL A 38 11.95 13.58 1.02
C VAL A 38 13.07 13.08 1.91
N ALA A 39 12.91 13.14 3.22
CA ALA A 39 13.87 12.54 4.13
C ALA A 39 13.96 11.04 3.83
N PRO A 40 15.17 10.47 3.79
CA PRO A 40 15.34 9.08 3.36
C PRO A 40 14.43 8.05 4.04
N PRO A 41 14.23 8.08 5.37
CA PRO A 41 13.34 7.08 5.98
C PRO A 41 11.91 7.15 5.45
N HIS A 42 11.37 8.36 5.29
CA HIS A 42 10.02 8.53 4.77
C HIS A 42 9.90 8.11 3.31
N PHE A 43 10.84 8.61 2.48
CA PHE A 43 10.77 8.36 1.05
C PHE A 43 10.94 6.88 0.73
N ARG A 44 11.87 6.21 1.44
CA ARG A 44 12.06 4.75 1.29
C ARG A 44 10.81 3.99 1.69
N LEU A 45 10.13 4.43 2.75
CA LEU A 45 8.90 3.79 3.20
C LEU A 45 7.79 3.93 2.16
N MET A 46 7.66 5.10 1.54
CA MET A 46 6.71 5.30 0.45
C MET A 46 6.97 4.35 -0.71
N MET A 47 8.24 4.18 -1.08
CA MET A 47 8.63 3.27 -2.16
C MET A 47 8.36 1.81 -1.79
N ALA A 48 8.69 1.42 -0.55
CA ALA A 48 8.41 0.07 -0.07
C ALA A 48 6.91 -0.22 -0.06
N CYS A 49 6.12 0.75 0.40
CA CYS A 49 4.66 0.61 0.45
C CYS A 49 4.08 0.41 -0.96
N ALA A 50 4.48 1.24 -1.90
CA ALA A 50 4.00 1.11 -3.28
C ALA A 50 4.36 -0.27 -3.85
N GLU A 51 5.60 -0.71 -3.64
CA GLU A 51 6.06 -1.99 -4.21
C GLU A 51 5.36 -3.19 -3.57
N ILE A 52 5.19 -3.21 -2.25
CA ILE A 52 4.54 -4.36 -1.62
C ILE A 52 3.06 -4.44 -2.00
N CYS A 53 2.41 -3.31 -2.19
CA CYS A 53 1.02 -3.28 -2.66
C CYS A 53 0.90 -3.90 -4.05
N ARG A 54 1.78 -3.53 -4.96
CA ARG A 54 1.81 -4.07 -6.31
C ARG A 54 2.09 -5.58 -6.28
N THR A 55 3.05 -5.99 -5.47
CA THR A 55 3.43 -7.40 -5.33
C THR A 55 2.27 -8.23 -4.76
N SER A 56 1.60 -7.73 -3.73
CA SER A 56 0.45 -8.43 -3.14
C SER A 56 -0.68 -8.60 -4.14
N ALA A 57 -0.99 -7.56 -4.91
CA ALA A 57 -1.99 -7.65 -5.96
C ALA A 57 -1.60 -8.73 -6.99
N HIS A 58 -0.34 -8.74 -7.39
CA HIS A 58 0.18 -9.71 -8.35
C HIS A 58 -0.01 -11.14 -7.84
N PHE A 59 0.39 -11.40 -6.60
CA PHE A 59 0.31 -12.74 -6.02
C PHE A 59 -1.15 -13.22 -5.91
N MET A 60 -2.07 -12.32 -5.57
CA MET A 60 -3.48 -12.69 -5.53
C MET A 60 -4.03 -12.98 -6.93
N LEU A 61 -3.64 -12.14 -7.91
CA LEU A 61 -4.14 -12.28 -9.28
C LEU A 61 -3.65 -13.56 -9.96
N ILE A 62 -2.43 -14.01 -9.66
CA ILE A 62 -1.93 -15.28 -10.23
C ILE A 62 -2.37 -16.50 -9.42
N GLY A 63 -3.13 -16.32 -8.35
CA GLY A 63 -3.63 -17.42 -7.55
C GLY A 63 -2.57 -18.10 -6.68
N SER A 64 -1.50 -17.40 -6.32
CA SER A 64 -0.46 -17.96 -5.48
C SER A 64 -0.92 -18.08 -4.03
N GLU A 65 -0.68 -19.24 -3.41
CA GLU A 65 -0.94 -19.39 -1.97
C GLU A 65 -0.02 -18.52 -1.12
N HIS A 66 1.08 -18.06 -1.68
CA HIS A 66 1.99 -17.15 -0.97
C HIS A 66 1.38 -15.77 -0.76
N HIS A 67 0.23 -15.49 -1.36
CA HIS A 67 -0.44 -14.19 -1.16
C HIS A 67 -0.73 -13.91 0.32
N LYS A 68 -0.88 -14.94 1.16
CA LYS A 68 -1.08 -14.74 2.59
C LYS A 68 0.11 -14.06 3.24
N HIS A 69 1.32 -14.43 2.82
CA HIS A 69 2.54 -13.82 3.34
C HIS A 69 2.74 -12.40 2.80
N THR A 70 2.52 -12.21 1.50
CA THR A 70 2.67 -10.87 0.91
C THR A 70 1.62 -9.91 1.47
N CYS A 71 0.38 -10.37 1.67
CA CYS A 71 -0.67 -9.54 2.25
C CYS A 71 -0.37 -9.19 3.72
N ALA A 72 0.20 -10.12 4.50
CA ALA A 72 0.59 -9.82 5.86
C ALA A 72 1.65 -8.72 5.90
N GLU A 73 2.66 -8.83 5.08
CA GLU A 73 3.72 -7.82 5.00
C GLU A 73 3.18 -6.50 4.45
N CYS A 74 2.30 -6.57 3.46
CA CYS A 74 1.66 -5.38 2.90
C CYS A 74 0.87 -4.62 3.97
N ALA A 75 0.10 -5.32 4.79
CA ALA A 75 -0.65 -4.71 5.87
C ALA A 75 0.27 -3.97 6.85
N GLU A 76 1.37 -4.61 7.23
CA GLU A 76 2.33 -4.01 8.16
C GLU A 76 2.98 -2.74 7.59
N ILE A 77 3.46 -2.82 6.35
CA ILE A 77 4.10 -1.67 5.70
C ILE A 77 3.10 -0.54 5.46
N CYS A 78 1.88 -0.87 5.02
CA CYS A 78 0.85 0.14 4.79
C CYS A 78 0.50 0.88 6.08
N GLU A 79 0.45 0.19 7.22
CA GLU A 79 0.20 0.86 8.50
C GLU A 79 1.33 1.80 8.89
N GLN A 80 2.56 1.37 8.71
CA GLN A 80 3.71 2.23 8.98
C GLN A 80 3.67 3.46 8.09
N CYS A 81 3.38 3.27 6.82
CA CYS A 81 3.30 4.36 5.85
C CYS A 81 2.18 5.33 6.21
N ALA A 82 1.00 4.82 6.60
CA ALA A 82 -0.12 5.66 7.01
C ALA A 82 0.26 6.54 8.20
N ARG A 83 0.89 5.95 9.22
CA ARG A 83 1.30 6.70 10.41
C ARG A 83 2.33 7.77 10.07
N ASP A 84 3.29 7.44 9.21
CA ASP A 84 4.33 8.38 8.84
C ASP A 84 3.79 9.53 7.99
N CYS A 85 2.91 9.23 7.05
CA CYS A 85 2.25 10.26 6.23
C CYS A 85 1.37 11.17 7.09
N GLU A 86 0.70 10.61 8.09
CA GLU A 86 -0.11 11.40 9.01
C GLU A 86 0.76 12.34 9.84
N ARG A 87 1.91 11.84 10.30
CA ARG A 87 2.87 12.66 11.05
C ARG A 87 3.35 13.87 10.25
N LEU A 88 3.59 13.68 8.95
CA LEU A 88 4.06 14.77 8.09
C LEU A 88 2.98 15.78 7.76
N GLY A 89 1.73 15.34 7.64
CA GLY A 89 0.61 16.19 7.23
C GLY A 89 0.52 16.35 5.71
N ASP A 90 -0.62 16.85 5.26
CA ASP A 90 -0.92 17.14 3.84
C ASP A 90 -0.82 15.92 2.93
N MET A 91 -1.03 14.72 3.49
CA MET A 91 -0.96 13.47 2.74
C MET A 91 -2.16 12.58 3.01
N GLN A 92 -3.33 13.18 3.21
CA GLN A 92 -4.52 12.45 3.62
C GLN A 92 -4.92 11.36 2.62
N GLU A 93 -4.74 11.61 1.34
CA GLU A 93 -5.04 10.61 0.32
C GLU A 93 -4.20 9.34 0.49
N CYS A 94 -2.91 9.49 0.79
CA CYS A 94 -2.03 8.37 1.11
C CYS A 94 -2.46 7.65 2.38
N VAL A 95 -2.76 8.41 3.43
CA VAL A 95 -3.18 7.87 4.72
C VAL A 95 -4.40 6.97 4.52
N ASP A 96 -5.41 7.48 3.82
CA ASP A 96 -6.65 6.74 3.59
C ASP A 96 -6.43 5.48 2.75
N ALA A 97 -5.67 5.59 1.66
CA ALA A 97 -5.39 4.46 0.80
C ALA A 97 -4.60 3.38 1.55
N CYS A 98 -3.61 3.76 2.33
CA CYS A 98 -2.80 2.84 3.11
C CYS A 98 -3.65 2.11 4.16
N ARG A 99 -4.53 2.81 4.85
CA ARG A 99 -5.38 2.21 5.88
C ARG A 99 -6.38 1.22 5.30
N ARG A 100 -6.99 1.55 4.18
CA ARG A 100 -7.90 0.64 3.49
C ARG A 100 -7.18 -0.61 3.00
N CYS A 101 -6.00 -0.43 2.44
CA CYS A 101 -5.20 -1.53 1.96
C CYS A 101 -4.79 -2.45 3.11
N ALA A 102 -4.32 -1.88 4.22
CA ALA A 102 -3.92 -2.66 5.39
C ALA A 102 -5.08 -3.49 5.92
N GLU A 103 -6.26 -2.92 6.02
CA GLU A 103 -7.44 -3.63 6.51
C GLU A 103 -7.80 -4.81 5.60
N SER A 104 -7.85 -4.60 4.29
CA SER A 104 -8.14 -5.66 3.33
C SER A 104 -7.08 -6.74 3.34
N CYS A 105 -5.81 -6.36 3.41
CA CYS A 105 -4.70 -7.31 3.42
C CYS A 105 -4.69 -8.18 4.67
N ARG A 106 -5.08 -7.64 5.83
CA ARG A 106 -5.21 -8.45 7.04
C ARG A 106 -6.22 -9.57 6.89
N LYS A 107 -7.33 -9.30 6.25
CA LYS A 107 -8.34 -10.32 6.00
C LYS A 107 -7.81 -11.43 5.10
N MET A 108 -7.01 -11.07 4.10
CA MET A 108 -6.43 -12.05 3.17
C MET A 108 -5.27 -12.83 3.81
N ALA A 109 -4.62 -12.26 4.81
CA ALA A 109 -3.51 -12.92 5.51
C ALA A 109 -3.98 -13.89 6.58
N ALA A 110 -5.22 -13.77 7.04
CA ALA A 110 -5.77 -14.57 8.13
C ALA A 110 -5.98 -16.06 7.75
#